data_b86a4c68e7d1a3a459452d16b39aa595
#
_entry.id   b86a4c68e7d1a3a459452d16b39aa595
#
_cell.length_a   1.000
_cell.length_b   1.000
_cell.length_c   1.000
_cell.angle_alpha   90.00
_cell.angle_beta   90.00
_cell.angle_gamma   90.00
#
_symmetry.space_group_name_H-M   'P 1'
#
loop_
_entity.id
_entity.type
_entity.pdbx_description
1 polymer ?
#
loop_
_entity_poly.entity_id
_entity_poly.type
_entity_poly.pdbx_seq_one_letter_code
_entity_poly.pdbx_strand_id
1 'polypeptide(L)'
;MFLVAILFALTSAPAVASEQCEQGVTDTHVRGNDYCLAYKAFGPAREAGKTLVVLLHGDLSGGGNADYMARRSEMLSRDDDSIVAVALARPGYGFGDGSRSSGSAGTRTDHYTPDNIAAVADAVSRLKAAWGPTRTVLVGHSGGAATAGVIAGRHAGTADAFVLLACPCDVLAWRSANNRSPWMASLSPSDFSDDVPASAMVLALTGTSDTNTAPALGRNYVEALRKRGIAAEYMDVPGVGHNINDDYWSGGARAAILRAVQG
;
A
#
# COMPACT_ATOMS: atom_id res chain seq x y z
N MET A 1 46.23 37.10 -20.82
CA MET A 1 45.03 37.27 -20.00
C MET A 1 44.30 35.93 -20.03
N PHE A 2 44.57 35.06 -19.06
CA PHE A 2 43.96 33.69 -19.01
C PHE A 2 42.70 33.76 -18.15
N LEU A 3 41.53 33.44 -18.76
CA LEU A 3 40.28 33.26 -18.03
C LEU A 3 40.28 31.86 -17.37
N VAL A 4 40.29 31.82 -16.04
CA VAL A 4 40.05 30.59 -15.26
C VAL A 4 38.56 30.44 -15.12
N ALA A 5 37.99 29.47 -15.78
CA ALA A 5 36.58 29.05 -15.57
C ALA A 5 36.51 28.19 -14.32
N ILE A 6 35.88 28.70 -13.23
CA ILE A 6 35.59 27.94 -12.04
C ILE A 6 34.29 27.16 -12.29
N LEU A 7 34.39 25.84 -12.47
CA LEU A 7 33.24 24.93 -12.49
C LEU A 7 32.74 24.75 -11.05
N PHE A 8 31.56 25.30 -10.73
CA PHE A 8 30.83 24.95 -9.52
C PHE A 8 30.15 23.58 -9.75
N ALA A 9 30.70 22.54 -9.15
CA ALA A 9 30.00 21.27 -9.01
C ALA A 9 28.85 21.45 -8.01
N LEU A 10 27.61 21.46 -8.52
CA LEU A 10 26.41 21.32 -7.68
C LEU A 10 26.38 19.89 -7.15
N THR A 11 26.92 19.67 -5.96
CA THR A 11 26.68 18.45 -5.19
C THR A 11 25.23 18.52 -4.72
N SER A 12 24.34 17.74 -5.34
CA SER A 12 23.03 17.47 -4.77
C SER A 12 23.25 16.74 -3.43
N ALA A 13 23.05 17.44 -2.32
CA ALA A 13 23.01 16.82 -1.02
C ALA A 13 21.92 15.71 -1.03
N PRO A 14 22.19 14.51 -0.48
CA PRO A 14 21.15 13.52 -0.29
C PRO A 14 20.03 14.17 0.52
N ALA A 15 18.78 13.93 0.13
CA ALA A 15 17.62 14.43 0.87
C ALA A 15 17.70 13.83 2.28
N VAL A 16 18.08 14.65 3.24
CA VAL A 16 18.12 14.29 4.66
C VAL A 16 16.71 13.86 5.03
N ALA A 17 16.56 12.63 5.55
CA ALA A 17 15.32 12.21 6.18
C ALA A 17 14.94 13.33 7.15
N SER A 18 13.73 13.92 6.99
CA SER A 18 13.34 15.09 7.75
C SER A 18 13.50 14.79 9.25
N GLU A 19 13.84 15.79 10.07
CA GLU A 19 13.90 15.71 11.54
C GLU A 19 12.70 14.96 12.15
N GLN A 20 11.55 14.98 11.46
CA GLN A 20 10.33 14.29 11.83
C GLN A 20 10.45 12.75 11.92
N CYS A 21 11.45 12.13 11.27
CA CYS A 21 11.63 10.67 11.27
C CYS A 21 12.96 10.19 11.89
N GLU A 22 13.76 11.06 12.49
CA GLU A 22 15.02 10.65 13.12
C GLU A 22 14.83 9.59 14.20
N GLN A 23 13.72 9.65 14.93
CA GLN A 23 13.36 8.69 15.99
C GLN A 23 12.69 7.40 15.47
N GLY A 24 12.55 7.22 14.16
CA GLY A 24 11.96 6.04 13.53
C GLY A 24 10.45 6.08 13.45
N VAL A 25 9.71 6.13 14.56
CA VAL A 25 8.23 6.23 14.61
C VAL A 25 7.84 7.36 15.55
N THR A 26 7.09 8.33 15.05
CA THR A 26 6.49 9.45 15.82
C THR A 26 4.96 9.30 15.84
N ASP A 27 4.21 10.31 16.25
CA ASP A 27 2.73 10.25 16.27
C ASP A 27 2.11 10.40 14.88
N THR A 28 2.84 10.95 13.92
CA THR A 28 2.34 11.29 12.58
C THR A 28 3.18 10.76 11.43
N HIS A 29 4.40 10.32 11.71
CA HIS A 29 5.34 9.86 10.68
C HIS A 29 6.09 8.62 11.12
N VAL A 30 6.44 7.80 10.14
CA VAL A 30 7.28 6.61 10.30
C VAL A 30 8.38 6.61 9.25
N ARG A 31 9.59 6.26 9.66
CA ARG A 31 10.70 6.06 8.72
C ARG A 31 10.44 4.81 7.88
N GLY A 32 10.71 4.91 6.57
CA GLY A 32 10.74 3.78 5.64
C GLY A 32 11.98 3.90 4.78
N ASN A 33 13.05 3.17 5.10
CA ASN A 33 14.39 3.34 4.52
C ASN A 33 14.84 4.82 4.59
N ASP A 34 15.06 5.45 3.44
CA ASP A 34 15.47 6.86 3.31
C ASP A 34 14.30 7.84 3.28
N TYR A 35 13.07 7.34 3.38
CA TYR A 35 11.84 8.16 3.36
C TYR A 35 11.27 8.36 4.77
N CYS A 36 10.55 9.45 4.92
CA CYS A 36 9.72 9.75 6.08
C CYS A 36 8.27 9.72 5.61
N LEU A 37 7.50 8.71 6.03
CA LEU A 37 6.15 8.48 5.56
C LEU A 37 5.12 8.97 6.57
N ALA A 38 4.21 9.85 6.12
CA ALA A 38 3.11 10.34 6.93
C ALA A 38 2.05 9.25 7.13
N TYR A 39 1.48 9.17 8.34
CA TYR A 39 0.39 8.28 8.64
C TYR A 39 -0.63 8.88 9.60
N LYS A 40 -1.83 8.30 9.61
CA LYS A 40 -2.89 8.55 10.61
C LYS A 40 -3.28 7.25 11.25
N ALA A 41 -3.27 7.19 12.59
CA ALA A 41 -3.65 6.02 13.35
C ALA A 41 -4.99 6.25 14.06
N PHE A 42 -5.82 5.21 14.09
CA PHE A 42 -7.14 5.19 14.70
C PHE A 42 -7.29 3.93 15.54
N GLY A 43 -8.04 4.03 16.63
CA GLY A 43 -8.29 2.92 17.55
C GLY A 43 -7.56 3.10 18.88
N PRO A 44 -7.53 2.04 19.73
CA PRO A 44 -6.90 2.12 21.02
C PRO A 44 -5.43 2.49 20.91
N ALA A 45 -4.94 3.27 21.86
CA ALA A 45 -3.55 3.69 21.90
C ALA A 45 -2.64 2.46 21.86
N ARG A 46 -1.52 2.55 21.13
CA ARG A 46 -0.39 1.60 20.97
C ARG A 46 -0.30 0.49 22.04
N GLU A 47 -1.35 -0.33 22.14
CA GLU A 47 -1.41 -1.44 23.08
C GLU A 47 -0.94 -2.72 22.40
N ALA A 48 -0.01 -3.43 23.02
CA ALA A 48 0.40 -4.76 22.59
C ALA A 48 -0.83 -5.72 22.60
N GLY A 49 -0.84 -6.66 21.68
CA GLY A 49 -1.91 -7.67 21.61
C GLY A 49 -3.09 -7.33 20.69
N LYS A 50 -3.06 -6.16 20.03
CA LYS A 50 -4.06 -5.77 19.02
C LYS A 50 -3.63 -6.23 17.62
N THR A 51 -4.55 -6.21 16.66
CA THR A 51 -4.22 -6.39 15.25
C THR A 51 -3.91 -5.03 14.62
N LEU A 52 -2.75 -4.92 13.96
CA LEU A 52 -2.39 -3.76 13.16
C LEU A 52 -2.93 -3.92 11.75
N VAL A 53 -3.79 -3.02 11.31
CA VAL A 53 -4.29 -2.96 9.92
C VAL A 53 -3.75 -1.70 9.25
N VAL A 54 -2.85 -1.85 8.27
CA VAL A 54 -2.29 -0.72 7.52
C VAL A 54 -2.97 -0.62 6.17
N LEU A 55 -3.53 0.57 5.85
CA LEU A 55 -4.26 0.84 4.62
C LEU A 55 -3.46 1.76 3.70
N LEU A 56 -3.22 1.32 2.47
CA LEU A 56 -2.51 2.04 1.42
C LEU A 56 -3.48 2.56 0.35
N HIS A 57 -3.39 3.85 0.06
CA HIS A 57 -4.22 4.51 -0.95
C HIS A 57 -3.78 4.20 -2.40
N GLY A 58 -4.66 4.47 -3.39
CA GLY A 58 -4.38 4.42 -4.83
C GLY A 58 -3.52 5.59 -5.33
N ASP A 59 -3.32 5.68 -6.65
CA ASP A 59 -2.36 6.65 -7.23
C ASP A 59 -2.80 8.11 -7.18
N LEU A 60 -4.07 8.40 -6.95
CA LEU A 60 -4.57 9.79 -6.91
C LEU A 60 -4.13 10.61 -8.14
N SER A 61 -4.10 9.98 -9.33
CA SER A 61 -3.58 10.57 -10.58
C SER A 61 -4.30 11.86 -11.00
N GLY A 62 -5.56 12.02 -10.62
CA GLY A 62 -6.33 13.25 -10.82
C GLY A 62 -6.08 14.35 -9.78
N GLY A 63 -5.11 14.20 -8.88
CA GLY A 63 -4.90 15.10 -7.74
C GLY A 63 -5.55 14.57 -6.46
N GLY A 64 -5.54 15.39 -5.39
CA GLY A 64 -6.12 15.02 -4.09
C GLY A 64 -5.12 14.36 -3.14
N ASN A 65 -5.64 13.76 -2.08
CA ASN A 65 -4.90 13.24 -0.94
C ASN A 65 -5.41 11.86 -0.49
N ALA A 66 -4.74 11.28 0.51
CA ALA A 66 -5.01 9.93 1.02
C ALA A 66 -6.17 9.86 2.04
N ASP A 67 -6.92 10.92 2.28
CA ASP A 67 -7.94 11.01 3.33
C ASP A 67 -9.06 9.99 3.20
N TYR A 68 -9.36 9.51 1.96
CA TYR A 68 -10.39 8.48 1.81
C TYR A 68 -10.00 7.17 2.52
N MET A 69 -8.70 6.83 2.56
CA MET A 69 -8.23 5.67 3.33
C MET A 69 -8.17 5.97 4.83
N ALA A 70 -7.88 7.22 5.23
CA ALA A 70 -7.97 7.61 6.63
C ALA A 70 -9.39 7.45 7.18
N ARG A 71 -10.42 7.84 6.40
CA ARG A 71 -11.82 7.60 6.77
C ARG A 71 -12.13 6.10 6.91
N ARG A 72 -11.63 5.24 6.01
CA ARG A 72 -11.82 3.78 6.10
C ARG A 72 -11.09 3.18 7.30
N SER A 73 -9.91 3.68 7.63
CA SER A 73 -9.18 3.29 8.84
C SER A 73 -9.95 3.65 10.11
N GLU A 74 -10.50 4.86 10.18
CA GLU A 74 -11.32 5.31 11.29
C GLU A 74 -12.60 4.45 11.45
N MET A 75 -13.27 4.09 10.36
CA MET A 75 -14.44 3.21 10.39
C MET A 75 -14.08 1.82 10.94
N LEU A 76 -12.97 1.22 10.49
CA LEU A 76 -12.53 -0.10 10.97
C LEU A 76 -12.27 -0.10 12.47
N SER A 77 -11.59 0.91 12.99
CA SER A 77 -11.25 0.99 14.41
C SER A 77 -12.48 1.26 15.31
N ARG A 78 -13.54 1.83 14.75
CA ARG A 78 -14.83 1.99 15.47
C ARG A 78 -15.66 0.71 15.46
N ASP A 79 -15.50 -0.11 14.44
CA ASP A 79 -16.24 -1.36 14.28
C ASP A 79 -15.69 -2.50 15.15
N ASP A 80 -14.39 -2.46 15.49
CA ASP A 80 -13.70 -3.48 16.25
C ASP A 80 -12.56 -2.87 17.08
N ASP A 81 -12.69 -2.89 18.40
CA ASP A 81 -11.73 -2.32 19.35
C ASP A 81 -10.45 -3.16 19.48
N SER A 82 -10.39 -4.34 18.89
CA SER A 82 -9.17 -5.14 18.75
C SER A 82 -8.25 -4.64 17.63
N ILE A 83 -8.71 -3.67 16.80
CA ILE A 83 -7.98 -3.17 15.66
C ILE A 83 -7.36 -1.82 15.96
N VAL A 84 -6.07 -1.68 15.67
CA VAL A 84 -5.40 -0.40 15.42
C VAL A 84 -5.28 -0.23 13.92
N ALA A 85 -6.02 0.72 13.34
CA ALA A 85 -6.04 0.96 11.90
C ALA A 85 -5.18 2.17 11.54
N VAL A 86 -4.31 2.01 10.54
CA VAL A 86 -3.37 3.04 10.08
C VAL A 86 -3.61 3.33 8.61
N ALA A 87 -3.90 4.57 8.27
CA ALA A 87 -3.76 5.04 6.90
C ALA A 87 -2.33 5.53 6.68
N LEU A 88 -1.58 4.89 5.78
CA LEU A 88 -0.21 5.23 5.45
C LEU A 88 -0.15 5.91 4.07
N ALA A 89 0.36 7.13 4.02
CA ALA A 89 0.61 7.81 2.76
C ALA A 89 1.88 7.27 2.11
N ARG A 90 1.76 6.73 0.88
CA ARG A 90 2.91 6.23 0.11
C ARG A 90 3.90 7.37 -0.21
N PRO A 91 5.17 7.09 -0.58
CA PRO A 91 6.16 8.12 -0.91
C PRO A 91 5.63 9.18 -1.86
N GLY A 92 5.83 10.46 -1.51
CA GLY A 92 5.41 11.63 -2.28
C GLY A 92 3.93 12.00 -2.17
N TYR A 93 3.11 11.24 -1.45
CA TYR A 93 1.69 11.56 -1.18
C TYR A 93 1.50 12.14 0.23
N GLY A 94 0.29 12.57 0.56
CA GLY A 94 -0.03 13.14 1.86
C GLY A 94 -1.52 13.19 2.12
N PHE A 95 -1.88 13.82 3.23
CA PHE A 95 -3.26 14.03 3.69
C PHE A 95 -3.69 15.49 3.52
N GLY A 96 -4.99 15.75 3.66
CA GLY A 96 -5.58 17.08 3.49
C GLY A 96 -5.23 18.08 4.59
N ASP A 97 -4.73 17.63 5.74
CA ASP A 97 -4.22 18.47 6.83
C ASP A 97 -2.80 19.00 6.58
N GLY A 98 -2.19 18.65 5.46
CA GLY A 98 -0.83 19.06 5.07
C GLY A 98 0.25 18.09 5.48
N SER A 99 -0.03 17.06 6.29
CA SER A 99 0.96 16.02 6.60
C SER A 99 1.31 15.22 5.34
N ARG A 100 2.62 14.97 5.13
CA ARG A 100 3.09 14.50 3.83
C ARG A 100 4.28 13.56 3.96
N SER A 101 4.26 12.50 3.18
CA SER A 101 5.42 11.62 2.99
C SER A 101 6.48 12.30 2.15
N SER A 102 7.74 12.15 2.52
CA SER A 102 8.88 12.54 1.71
C SER A 102 8.96 11.71 0.42
N GLY A 103 9.92 12.02 -0.43
CA GLY A 103 10.03 11.43 -1.75
C GLY A 103 9.18 12.16 -2.79
N SER A 104 9.02 11.55 -3.95
CA SER A 104 8.28 12.12 -5.06
C SER A 104 7.24 11.13 -5.56
N ALA A 105 6.01 11.60 -5.73
CA ALA A 105 5.02 10.88 -6.52
C ALA A 105 5.21 11.12 -8.03
N GLY A 106 6.23 11.88 -8.43
CA GLY A 106 6.49 12.26 -9.80
C GLY A 106 5.23 12.83 -10.47
N THR A 107 4.90 12.31 -11.64
CA THR A 107 3.63 12.57 -12.32
C THR A 107 2.49 11.68 -11.84
N ARG A 108 2.66 10.98 -10.72
CA ARG A 108 1.76 9.94 -10.18
C ARG A 108 1.54 8.78 -11.14
N THR A 109 2.55 8.46 -11.92
CA THR A 109 2.60 7.39 -12.91
C THR A 109 3.91 6.63 -12.77
N ASP A 110 3.91 5.33 -13.12
CA ASP A 110 5.09 4.44 -13.06
C ASP A 110 5.81 4.48 -11.70
N HIS A 111 5.06 4.31 -10.62
CA HIS A 111 5.51 4.68 -9.27
C HIS A 111 5.63 3.49 -8.28
N TYR A 112 5.43 2.25 -8.76
CA TYR A 112 5.61 1.06 -7.92
C TYR A 112 7.06 0.58 -8.00
N THR A 113 7.99 1.54 -7.83
CA THR A 113 9.43 1.27 -7.93
C THR A 113 9.92 0.43 -6.75
N PRO A 114 11.04 -0.32 -6.91
CA PRO A 114 11.63 -1.08 -5.80
C PRO A 114 11.83 -0.25 -4.54
N ASP A 115 12.32 0.99 -4.66
CA ASP A 115 12.61 1.88 -3.52
C ASP A 115 11.33 2.32 -2.80
N ASN A 116 10.29 2.72 -3.55
CA ASN A 116 9.01 3.12 -2.97
C ASN A 116 8.31 1.97 -2.25
N ILE A 117 8.39 0.75 -2.81
CA ILE A 117 7.82 -0.45 -2.20
C ILE A 117 8.60 -0.85 -0.95
N ALA A 118 9.93 -0.83 -1.02
CA ALA A 118 10.79 -1.13 0.13
C ALA A 118 10.60 -0.12 1.28
N ALA A 119 10.39 1.17 0.96
CA ALA A 119 10.08 2.19 1.94
C ALA A 119 8.76 1.90 2.68
N VAL A 120 7.71 1.49 1.96
CA VAL A 120 6.43 1.10 2.58
C VAL A 120 6.62 -0.16 3.45
N ALA A 121 7.34 -1.18 2.96
CA ALA A 121 7.59 -2.41 3.71
C ALA A 121 8.36 -2.15 5.01
N ASP A 122 9.43 -1.32 4.97
CA ASP A 122 10.20 -0.95 6.17
C ASP A 122 9.34 -0.13 7.15
N ALA A 123 8.55 0.82 6.66
CA ALA A 123 7.63 1.59 7.50
C ALA A 123 6.62 0.70 8.24
N VAL A 124 5.99 -0.25 7.54
CA VAL A 124 5.07 -1.23 8.17
C VAL A 124 5.81 -2.07 9.21
N SER A 125 7.02 -2.54 8.90
CA SER A 125 7.84 -3.33 9.83
C SER A 125 8.21 -2.54 11.08
N ARG A 126 8.49 -1.23 10.96
CA ARG A 126 8.76 -0.34 12.11
C ARG A 126 7.53 -0.08 12.96
N LEU A 127 6.35 0.13 12.34
CA LEU A 127 5.09 0.22 13.07
C LEU A 127 4.80 -1.08 13.83
N LYS A 128 4.99 -2.24 13.18
CA LYS A 128 4.89 -3.56 13.80
C LYS A 128 5.84 -3.71 15.00
N ALA A 129 7.10 -3.33 14.85
CA ALA A 129 8.09 -3.40 15.94
C ALA A 129 7.75 -2.46 17.11
N ALA A 130 7.26 -1.25 16.80
CA ALA A 130 6.94 -0.23 17.82
C ALA A 130 5.67 -0.55 18.62
N TRP A 131 4.68 -1.21 17.99
CA TRP A 131 3.35 -1.43 18.61
C TRP A 131 3.12 -2.87 19.09
N GLY A 132 3.94 -3.84 18.67
CA GLY A 132 3.87 -5.23 19.12
C GLY A 132 2.51 -5.91 18.85
N PRO A 133 1.93 -5.79 17.63
CA PRO A 133 0.66 -6.42 17.34
C PRO A 133 0.78 -7.95 17.34
N THR A 134 -0.31 -8.64 17.63
CA THR A 134 -0.38 -10.10 17.47
C THR A 134 -0.52 -10.53 16.02
N ARG A 135 -1.07 -9.64 15.17
CA ARG A 135 -1.27 -9.87 13.74
C ARG A 135 -1.14 -8.55 12.99
N THR A 136 -0.62 -8.60 11.78
CA THR A 136 -0.52 -7.44 10.88
C THR A 136 -1.21 -7.74 9.56
N VAL A 137 -2.12 -6.86 9.15
CA VAL A 137 -2.86 -6.94 7.87
C VAL A 137 -2.48 -5.73 7.02
N LEU A 138 -2.02 -5.95 5.80
CA LEU A 138 -1.73 -4.90 4.84
C LEU A 138 -2.84 -4.83 3.79
N VAL A 139 -3.56 -3.72 3.77
CA VAL A 139 -4.67 -3.46 2.84
C VAL A 139 -4.23 -2.46 1.80
N GLY A 140 -4.43 -2.74 0.53
CA GLY A 140 -4.12 -1.79 -0.54
C GLY A 140 -5.30 -1.59 -1.48
N HIS A 141 -5.44 -0.35 -2.00
CA HIS A 141 -6.37 -0.03 -3.07
C HIS A 141 -5.61 0.39 -4.32
N SER A 142 -5.95 -0.18 -5.49
CA SER A 142 -5.37 0.21 -6.78
C SER A 142 -3.84 0.16 -6.73
N GLY A 143 -3.13 1.27 -6.92
CA GLY A 143 -1.68 1.33 -6.77
C GLY A 143 -1.17 0.92 -5.38
N GLY A 144 -1.95 1.15 -4.32
CA GLY A 144 -1.67 0.60 -2.99
C GLY A 144 -1.80 -0.92 -2.94
N ALA A 145 -2.72 -1.50 -3.72
CA ALA A 145 -2.86 -2.95 -3.84
C ALA A 145 -1.69 -3.58 -4.62
N ALA A 146 -1.23 -2.92 -5.69
CA ALA A 146 0.01 -3.33 -6.37
C ALA A 146 1.20 -3.32 -5.41
N THR A 147 1.36 -2.24 -4.64
CA THR A 147 2.40 -2.12 -3.61
C THR A 147 2.30 -3.26 -2.58
N ALA A 148 1.12 -3.51 -2.01
CA ALA A 148 0.90 -4.57 -1.02
C ALA A 148 1.15 -5.96 -1.61
N GLY A 149 0.73 -6.21 -2.85
CA GLY A 149 0.93 -7.50 -3.52
C GLY A 149 2.40 -7.79 -3.83
N VAL A 150 3.21 -6.78 -4.20
CA VAL A 150 4.67 -6.94 -4.35
C VAL A 150 5.32 -7.17 -2.99
N ILE A 151 4.89 -6.47 -1.94
CA ILE A 151 5.40 -6.69 -0.58
C ILE A 151 5.16 -8.12 -0.12
N ALA A 152 4.01 -8.72 -0.45
CA ALA A 152 3.67 -10.09 -0.08
C ALA A 152 4.73 -11.11 -0.53
N GLY A 153 5.28 -10.96 -1.74
CA GLY A 153 6.35 -11.84 -2.24
C GLY A 153 7.75 -11.35 -1.87
N ARG A 154 8.04 -10.07 -2.14
CA ARG A 154 9.40 -9.55 -2.07
C ARG A 154 9.88 -9.19 -0.66
N HIS A 155 8.97 -8.88 0.27
CA HIS A 155 9.27 -8.46 1.64
C HIS A 155 8.54 -9.34 2.66
N ALA A 156 8.84 -10.64 2.64
CA ALA A 156 8.24 -11.63 3.52
C ALA A 156 8.34 -11.22 5.00
N GLY A 157 7.27 -11.49 5.76
CA GLY A 157 7.21 -11.16 7.20
C GLY A 157 6.79 -9.71 7.51
N THR A 158 6.61 -8.85 6.50
CA THR A 158 6.06 -7.49 6.70
C THR A 158 4.63 -7.56 7.26
N ALA A 159 3.79 -8.43 6.73
CA ALA A 159 2.44 -8.66 7.20
C ALA A 159 2.07 -10.15 7.15
N ASP A 160 1.07 -10.55 7.92
CA ASP A 160 0.54 -11.92 7.99
C ASP A 160 -0.57 -12.14 6.95
N ALA A 161 -1.29 -11.06 6.61
CA ALA A 161 -2.35 -11.10 5.61
C ALA A 161 -2.34 -9.86 4.72
N PHE A 162 -2.81 -10.03 3.49
CA PHE A 162 -2.87 -9.00 2.45
C PHE A 162 -4.28 -8.93 1.88
N VAL A 163 -4.87 -7.73 1.83
CA VAL A 163 -6.17 -7.48 1.21
C VAL A 163 -5.99 -6.52 0.05
N LEU A 164 -6.20 -6.99 -1.16
CA LEU A 164 -5.91 -6.29 -2.41
C LEU A 164 -7.21 -5.84 -3.08
N LEU A 165 -7.53 -4.56 -2.95
CA LEU A 165 -8.75 -3.96 -3.49
C LEU A 165 -8.47 -3.34 -4.86
N ALA A 166 -9.18 -3.79 -5.91
CA ALA A 166 -9.03 -3.31 -7.28
C ALA A 166 -7.56 -3.31 -7.75
N CYS A 167 -6.88 -4.46 -7.60
CA CYS A 167 -5.44 -4.61 -7.79
C CYS A 167 -5.08 -4.67 -9.28
N PRO A 168 -4.19 -3.80 -9.78
CA PRO A 168 -3.48 -4.03 -11.04
C PRO A 168 -2.33 -5.03 -10.81
N CYS A 169 -2.69 -6.28 -10.46
CA CYS A 169 -1.75 -7.29 -9.99
C CYS A 169 -0.74 -7.75 -11.06
N ASP A 170 -1.01 -7.48 -12.32
CA ASP A 170 -0.06 -7.48 -13.44
C ASP A 170 -0.08 -6.08 -14.08
N VAL A 171 0.93 -5.29 -13.80
CA VAL A 171 1.00 -3.87 -14.20
C VAL A 171 1.10 -3.73 -15.71
N LEU A 172 1.87 -4.58 -16.38
CA LEU A 172 2.01 -4.52 -17.83
C LEU A 172 0.71 -4.92 -18.55
N ALA A 173 0.06 -6.01 -18.12
CA ALA A 173 -1.22 -6.42 -18.64
C ALA A 173 -2.31 -5.36 -18.38
N TRP A 174 -2.33 -4.76 -17.19
CA TRP A 174 -3.24 -3.65 -16.87
C TRP A 174 -3.05 -2.46 -17.79
N ARG A 175 -1.80 -2.04 -18.04
CA ARG A 175 -1.48 -0.93 -18.94
C ARG A 175 -1.93 -1.24 -20.37
N SER A 176 -1.59 -2.42 -20.86
CA SER A 176 -1.94 -2.89 -22.20
C SER A 176 -3.47 -2.96 -22.40
N ALA A 177 -4.21 -3.54 -21.46
CA ALA A 177 -5.67 -3.64 -21.53
C ALA A 177 -6.38 -2.28 -21.58
N ASN A 178 -5.73 -1.23 -21.05
CA ASN A 178 -6.23 0.13 -21.07
C ASN A 178 -5.64 0.99 -22.23
N ASN A 179 -4.96 0.39 -23.21
CA ASN A 179 -4.29 1.08 -24.32
C ASN A 179 -3.32 2.18 -23.84
N ARG A 180 -2.58 1.92 -22.74
CA ARG A 180 -1.64 2.86 -22.13
C ARG A 180 -0.20 2.36 -22.30
N SER A 181 0.76 3.27 -22.41
CA SER A 181 2.19 2.93 -22.48
C SER A 181 2.62 2.11 -21.25
N PRO A 182 3.52 1.11 -21.43
CA PRO A 182 3.99 0.29 -20.33
C PRO A 182 4.69 1.14 -19.25
N TRP A 183 4.59 0.70 -18.01
CA TRP A 183 5.34 1.24 -16.89
C TRP A 183 6.54 0.33 -16.63
N MET A 184 7.74 0.82 -16.97
CA MET A 184 8.96 0.02 -16.93
C MET A 184 9.71 0.05 -15.59
N ALA A 185 9.43 1.07 -14.77
CA ALA A 185 10.02 1.19 -13.43
C ALA A 185 9.20 0.49 -12.35
N SER A 186 7.92 0.22 -12.65
CA SER A 186 6.99 -0.40 -11.69
C SER A 186 7.12 -1.93 -11.69
N LEU A 187 7.06 -2.49 -10.48
CA LEU A 187 6.98 -3.93 -10.25
C LEU A 187 5.52 -4.39 -10.26
N SER A 188 5.29 -5.63 -10.67
CA SER A 188 3.98 -6.28 -10.64
C SER A 188 3.91 -7.32 -9.52
N PRO A 189 2.80 -7.42 -8.76
CA PRO A 189 2.59 -8.54 -7.84
C PRO A 189 2.77 -9.92 -8.48
N SER A 190 2.33 -10.09 -9.73
CA SER A 190 2.46 -11.35 -10.48
C SER A 190 3.90 -11.82 -10.63
N ASP A 191 4.88 -10.90 -10.72
CA ASP A 191 6.29 -11.24 -10.90
C ASP A 191 6.90 -11.88 -9.64
N PHE A 192 6.24 -11.73 -8.49
CA PHE A 192 6.69 -12.25 -7.18
C PHE A 192 5.69 -13.23 -6.57
N SER A 193 4.76 -13.77 -7.36
CA SER A 193 3.78 -14.75 -6.87
C SER A 193 4.47 -16.01 -6.34
N ASP A 194 5.61 -16.38 -6.91
CA ASP A 194 6.39 -17.55 -6.48
C ASP A 194 7.16 -17.36 -5.17
N ASP A 195 7.33 -16.13 -4.73
CA ASP A 195 8.03 -15.76 -3.49
C ASP A 195 7.09 -15.54 -2.30
N VAL A 196 5.77 -15.54 -2.51
CA VAL A 196 4.79 -15.37 -1.42
C VAL A 196 4.90 -16.56 -0.46
N PRO A 197 5.14 -16.33 0.85
CA PRO A 197 5.32 -17.41 1.82
C PRO A 197 4.03 -18.18 2.06
N ALA A 198 4.16 -19.50 2.34
CA ALA A 198 3.02 -20.39 2.59
C ALA A 198 2.16 -19.97 3.80
N SER A 199 2.74 -19.22 4.73
CA SER A 199 2.03 -18.70 5.91
C SER A 199 1.19 -17.45 5.65
N ALA A 200 1.34 -16.81 4.47
CA ALA A 200 0.58 -15.62 4.13
C ALA A 200 -0.86 -15.96 3.74
N MET A 201 -1.79 -15.07 4.11
CA MET A 201 -3.15 -15.05 3.56
C MET A 201 -3.29 -13.91 2.56
N VAL A 202 -3.89 -14.16 1.39
CA VAL A 202 -4.13 -13.13 0.37
C VAL A 202 -5.60 -13.12 -0.06
N LEU A 203 -6.28 -12.00 0.16
CA LEU A 203 -7.65 -11.77 -0.28
C LEU A 203 -7.65 -10.68 -1.34
N ALA A 204 -8.16 -10.95 -2.53
CA ALA A 204 -8.28 -9.94 -3.59
C ALA A 204 -9.74 -9.72 -3.96
N LEU A 205 -10.12 -8.45 -4.12
CA LEU A 205 -11.48 -8.05 -4.48
C LEU A 205 -11.46 -7.03 -5.59
N THR A 206 -12.41 -7.15 -6.53
CA THR A 206 -12.58 -6.15 -7.59
C THR A 206 -14.06 -5.95 -7.86
N GLY A 207 -14.48 -4.72 -8.10
CA GLY A 207 -15.84 -4.42 -8.53
C GLY A 207 -16.13 -5.00 -9.92
N THR A 208 -17.30 -5.62 -10.11
CA THR A 208 -17.66 -6.23 -11.41
C THR A 208 -17.82 -5.19 -12.53
N SER A 209 -18.01 -3.91 -12.17
CA SER A 209 -18.08 -2.78 -13.11
C SER A 209 -16.78 -1.95 -13.14
N ASP A 210 -15.67 -2.48 -12.60
CA ASP A 210 -14.37 -1.81 -12.66
C ASP A 210 -13.78 -1.89 -14.08
N THR A 211 -13.79 -0.76 -14.77
CA THR A 211 -13.23 -0.61 -16.12
C THR A 211 -11.77 -0.17 -16.12
N ASN A 212 -11.21 0.18 -14.96
CA ASN A 212 -9.81 0.57 -14.85
C ASN A 212 -8.90 -0.63 -14.53
N THR A 213 -9.23 -1.39 -13.48
CA THR A 213 -8.54 -2.63 -13.13
C THR A 213 -9.49 -3.81 -13.29
N ALA A 214 -9.43 -4.45 -14.45
CA ALA A 214 -10.34 -5.57 -14.76
C ALA A 214 -10.24 -6.68 -13.70
N PRO A 215 -11.37 -7.28 -13.29
CA PRO A 215 -11.44 -8.39 -12.32
C PRO A 215 -10.46 -9.54 -12.60
N ALA A 216 -10.17 -9.81 -13.88
CA ALA A 216 -9.24 -10.86 -14.28
C ALA A 216 -7.82 -10.67 -13.70
N LEU A 217 -7.34 -9.44 -13.49
CA LEU A 217 -6.00 -9.18 -12.98
C LEU A 217 -5.81 -9.74 -11.57
N GLY A 218 -6.74 -9.45 -10.67
CA GLY A 218 -6.73 -10.00 -9.30
C GLY A 218 -7.01 -11.49 -9.26
N ARG A 219 -7.93 -11.98 -10.10
CA ARG A 219 -8.30 -13.41 -10.20
C ARG A 219 -7.09 -14.25 -10.63
N ASN A 220 -6.38 -13.86 -11.68
CA ASN A 220 -5.21 -14.58 -12.18
C ASN A 220 -4.08 -14.64 -11.13
N TYR A 221 -3.85 -13.54 -10.42
CA TYR A 221 -2.86 -13.50 -9.33
C TYR A 221 -3.22 -14.49 -8.21
N VAL A 222 -4.47 -14.47 -7.75
CA VAL A 222 -4.96 -15.41 -6.72
C VAL A 222 -4.88 -16.86 -7.19
N GLU A 223 -5.21 -17.15 -8.45
CA GLU A 223 -5.08 -18.50 -9.00
C GLU A 223 -3.62 -19.00 -9.01
N ALA A 224 -2.65 -18.11 -9.32
CA ALA A 224 -1.23 -18.45 -9.24
C ALA A 224 -0.83 -18.81 -7.81
N LEU A 225 -1.26 -18.03 -6.82
CA LEU A 225 -1.00 -18.31 -5.39
C LEU A 225 -1.64 -19.63 -4.94
N ARG A 226 -2.89 -19.90 -5.32
CA ARG A 226 -3.61 -21.13 -4.95
C ARG A 226 -2.95 -22.38 -5.52
N LYS A 227 -2.42 -22.33 -6.73
CA LYS A 227 -1.66 -23.45 -7.33
C LYS A 227 -0.44 -23.82 -6.51
N ARG A 228 0.10 -22.88 -5.73
CA ARG A 228 1.22 -23.09 -4.80
C ARG A 228 0.78 -23.48 -3.39
N GLY A 229 -0.52 -23.62 -3.15
CA GLY A 229 -1.08 -23.94 -1.82
C GLY A 229 -1.14 -22.78 -0.86
N ILE A 230 -0.97 -21.53 -1.33
CA ILE A 230 -1.14 -20.34 -0.50
C ILE A 230 -2.62 -20.14 -0.17
N ALA A 231 -2.94 -19.75 1.06
CA ALA A 231 -4.28 -19.37 1.47
C ALA A 231 -4.70 -18.07 0.74
N ALA A 232 -5.30 -18.22 -0.44
CA ALA A 232 -5.67 -17.09 -1.28
C ALA A 232 -7.11 -17.22 -1.80
N GLU A 233 -7.84 -16.09 -1.85
CA GLU A 233 -9.20 -16.03 -2.35
C GLU A 233 -9.44 -14.77 -3.17
N TYR A 234 -10.21 -14.93 -4.25
CA TYR A 234 -10.69 -13.83 -5.06
C TYR A 234 -12.21 -13.68 -4.91
N MET A 235 -12.69 -12.43 -4.78
CA MET A 235 -14.10 -12.09 -4.61
C MET A 235 -14.49 -10.97 -5.58
N ASP A 236 -15.59 -11.15 -6.29
CA ASP A 236 -16.25 -10.10 -7.06
C ASP A 236 -17.12 -9.24 -6.12
N VAL A 237 -17.07 -7.90 -6.29
CA VAL A 237 -18.01 -6.98 -5.61
C VAL A 237 -19.05 -6.53 -6.64
N PRO A 238 -20.30 -7.02 -6.57
CA PRO A 238 -21.30 -6.80 -7.62
C PRO A 238 -21.66 -5.33 -7.81
N GLY A 239 -21.74 -4.90 -9.08
CA GLY A 239 -22.28 -3.60 -9.49
C GLY A 239 -21.42 -2.37 -9.20
N VAL A 240 -20.27 -2.51 -8.52
CA VAL A 240 -19.40 -1.38 -8.18
C VAL A 240 -18.22 -1.27 -9.14
N GLY A 241 -17.70 -0.04 -9.28
CA GLY A 241 -16.54 0.28 -10.11
C GLY A 241 -15.23 0.31 -9.32
N HIS A 242 -14.29 1.14 -9.80
CA HIS A 242 -12.91 1.21 -9.26
C HIS A 242 -12.79 1.86 -7.88
N ASN A 243 -13.62 2.85 -7.60
CA ASN A 243 -13.46 3.69 -6.41
C ASN A 243 -13.99 2.98 -5.14
N ILE A 244 -13.27 3.14 -4.02
CA ILE A 244 -13.70 2.66 -2.71
C ILE A 244 -14.76 3.62 -2.14
N ASN A 245 -15.97 3.56 -2.69
CA ASN A 245 -17.15 4.20 -2.14
C ASN A 245 -17.81 3.34 -1.03
N ASP A 246 -18.95 3.76 -0.52
CA ASP A 246 -19.63 3.03 0.56
C ASP A 246 -20.18 1.68 0.08
N ASP A 247 -20.62 1.59 -1.19
CA ASP A 247 -21.10 0.33 -1.77
C ASP A 247 -19.97 -0.69 -1.92
N TYR A 248 -18.76 -0.25 -2.36
CA TYR A 248 -17.60 -1.13 -2.43
C TYR A 248 -17.18 -1.57 -1.01
N TRP A 249 -17.19 -0.64 -0.05
CA TRP A 249 -16.81 -0.91 1.33
C TRP A 249 -17.74 -1.92 1.99
N SER A 250 -19.04 -1.67 1.98
CA SER A 250 -20.06 -2.55 2.57
C SER A 250 -20.30 -3.82 1.76
N GLY A 251 -20.10 -3.78 0.43
CA GLY A 251 -20.31 -4.89 -0.49
C GLY A 251 -19.25 -6.00 -0.42
N GLY A 252 -18.14 -5.80 0.34
CA GLY A 252 -17.16 -6.86 0.48
C GLY A 252 -15.84 -6.45 1.12
N ALA A 253 -15.33 -5.22 0.89
CA ALA A 253 -14.02 -4.82 1.34
C ALA A 253 -13.88 -4.90 2.88
N ARG A 254 -14.86 -4.36 3.62
CA ARG A 254 -14.88 -4.41 5.08
C ARG A 254 -14.86 -5.86 5.59
N ALA A 255 -15.73 -6.72 5.06
CA ALA A 255 -15.80 -8.13 5.48
C ALA A 255 -14.50 -8.88 5.21
N ALA A 256 -13.85 -8.64 4.06
CA ALA A 256 -12.56 -9.25 3.74
C ALA A 256 -11.46 -8.81 4.71
N ILE A 257 -11.42 -7.52 5.08
CA ILE A 257 -10.44 -7.01 6.04
C ILE A 257 -10.67 -7.65 7.42
N LEU A 258 -11.91 -7.70 7.92
CA LEU A 258 -12.23 -8.33 9.21
C LEU A 258 -11.90 -9.82 9.20
N ARG A 259 -12.13 -10.53 8.10
CA ARG A 259 -11.69 -11.92 7.96
C ARG A 259 -10.17 -12.06 8.00
N ALA A 260 -9.43 -11.16 7.36
CA ALA A 260 -7.98 -11.16 7.41
C ALA A 260 -7.43 -10.84 8.82
N VAL A 261 -8.18 -10.10 9.64
CA VAL A 261 -7.88 -9.84 11.07
C VAL A 261 -8.03 -11.12 11.90
N GLN A 262 -9.05 -11.93 11.63
CA GLN A 262 -9.35 -13.16 12.39
C GLN A 262 -8.39 -14.32 12.05
N GLY A 263 -7.87 -14.43 10.86
CA GLY A 263 -6.92 -15.47 10.40
C GLY A 263 -7.54 -16.53 9.54
#